data_54fd52c13f91318d211d62a630b1db38
#
_entry.id   54fd52c13f91318d211d62a630b1db38
#
_cell.length_a   1.000
_cell.length_b   1.000
_cell.length_c   1.000
_cell.angle_alpha   90.00
_cell.angle_beta   90.00
_cell.angle_gamma   90.00
#
_symmetry.space_group_name_H-M   'P 1'
#
loop_
_entity.id
_entity.type
_entity.pdbx_description
1 polymer ?
#
loop_
_entity_poly.entity_id
_entity_poly.type
_entity_poly.pdbx_seq_one_letter_code
_entity_poly.pdbx_strand_id
1 'polypeptide(L)'
;MIKILQGNCLDKLKELPDQSINTCITSPPYWGLRDYGEEKQLGMEDTPEEFVNNLVEVFRDVKRVLRDDGTVWLNLGDSYFGSSGQGGKTNKQTTNKGSYHNHKRKSDYLKPKDLVGITWRVAFALQQDGWYLRQDIIWHKPNPMPESVQDRCTKAHEYIFLLSKNPKYYFDNEAIKEDSAESSKARLKQNIANQKGSDRVPGKNNGNMKAVGGDKRNKRSVWTVTTKPFKGAHFATFPMDLIEPCVLAGCPENGTVLDPFGGSGTTGIVANNHNRNAVLIELNAEYIEIAKQRIQDQGGLFTDLEI
;
A
#
# COMPACT_ATOMS: atom_id res chain seq x y z
N MET A 1 -19.60 -9.45 -2.51
CA MET A 1 -19.21 -10.55 -1.58
C MET A 1 -17.82 -10.28 -1.01
N ILE A 2 -17.65 -10.42 0.30
CA ILE A 2 -16.35 -10.38 0.99
C ILE A 2 -16.12 -11.75 1.62
N LYS A 3 -14.96 -12.35 1.36
CA LYS A 3 -14.57 -13.62 1.97
C LYS A 3 -13.37 -13.40 2.87
N ILE A 4 -13.46 -13.88 4.14
CA ILE A 4 -12.35 -13.85 5.09
C ILE A 4 -11.86 -15.28 5.32
N LEU A 5 -10.57 -15.52 5.11
CA LEU A 5 -9.91 -16.80 5.35
C LEU A 5 -9.01 -16.67 6.58
N GLN A 6 -9.32 -17.44 7.63
CA GLN A 6 -8.48 -17.48 8.83
C GLN A 6 -7.27 -18.39 8.62
N GLY A 7 -6.06 -17.87 8.84
CA GLY A 7 -4.85 -18.67 8.83
C GLY A 7 -3.63 -17.94 8.27
N ASN A 8 -2.54 -18.68 8.17
CA ASN A 8 -1.31 -18.17 7.58
C ASN A 8 -1.50 -17.87 6.08
N CYS A 9 -1.00 -16.73 5.62
CA CYS A 9 -1.20 -16.29 4.24
C CYS A 9 -0.63 -17.28 3.20
N LEU A 10 0.53 -17.89 3.45
CA LEU A 10 1.11 -18.90 2.55
C LEU A 10 0.24 -20.16 2.42
N ASP A 11 -0.38 -20.59 3.52
CA ASP A 11 -1.25 -21.77 3.50
C ASP A 11 -2.56 -21.43 2.78
N LYS A 12 -3.17 -20.28 3.11
CA LYS A 12 -4.46 -19.87 2.55
C LYS A 12 -4.40 -19.42 1.08
N LEU A 13 -3.28 -18.84 0.66
CA LEU A 13 -3.08 -18.55 -0.77
C LEU A 13 -3.12 -19.80 -1.63
N LYS A 14 -2.60 -20.93 -1.15
CA LYS A 14 -2.63 -22.22 -1.87
C LYS A 14 -4.03 -22.76 -2.09
N GLU A 15 -4.99 -22.40 -1.26
CA GLU A 15 -6.40 -22.78 -1.40
C GLU A 15 -7.12 -21.99 -2.51
N LEU A 16 -6.55 -20.85 -2.93
CA LEU A 16 -7.15 -20.00 -3.96
C LEU A 16 -6.80 -20.53 -5.37
N PRO A 17 -7.77 -20.53 -6.30
CA PRO A 17 -7.54 -20.92 -7.68
C PRO A 17 -6.54 -19.99 -8.38
N ASP A 18 -5.80 -20.53 -9.32
CA ASP A 18 -4.94 -19.75 -10.21
C ASP A 18 -5.79 -18.72 -10.98
N GLN A 19 -5.22 -17.55 -11.22
CA GLN A 19 -5.82 -16.50 -12.05
C GLN A 19 -7.26 -16.10 -11.64
N SER A 20 -7.59 -16.19 -10.35
CA SER A 20 -8.91 -15.85 -9.81
C SER A 20 -9.02 -14.41 -9.30
N ILE A 21 -7.89 -13.71 -9.12
CA ILE A 21 -7.79 -12.40 -8.50
C ILE A 21 -7.41 -11.32 -9.54
N ASN A 22 -8.08 -10.18 -9.50
CA ASN A 22 -7.80 -9.06 -10.40
C ASN A 22 -6.66 -8.17 -9.87
N THR A 23 -6.68 -7.86 -8.58
CA THR A 23 -5.63 -7.04 -7.97
C THR A 23 -5.38 -7.44 -6.52
N CYS A 24 -4.15 -7.27 -6.06
CA CYS A 24 -3.77 -7.39 -4.65
C CYS A 24 -3.47 -5.99 -4.11
N ILE A 25 -4.11 -5.63 -2.98
CA ILE A 25 -3.88 -4.35 -2.29
C ILE A 25 -3.61 -4.69 -0.83
N THR A 26 -2.40 -4.40 -0.36
CA THR A 26 -1.98 -4.92 0.94
C THR A 26 -0.90 -4.08 1.60
N SER A 27 -0.83 -4.21 2.93
CA SER A 27 0.25 -3.71 3.78
C SER A 27 0.70 -4.84 4.70
N PRO A 28 1.75 -5.59 4.36
CA PRO A 28 2.25 -6.66 5.21
C PRO A 28 2.78 -6.12 6.54
N PRO A 29 2.96 -6.98 7.56
CA PRO A 29 3.64 -6.59 8.79
C PRO A 29 4.99 -5.95 8.49
N TYR A 30 5.32 -4.83 9.15
CA TYR A 30 6.59 -4.15 8.94
C TYR A 30 7.69 -4.81 9.77
N TRP A 31 8.87 -4.96 9.19
CA TRP A 31 10.00 -5.62 9.84
C TRP A 31 10.38 -4.99 11.18
N GLY A 32 10.34 -5.83 12.22
CA GLY A 32 10.73 -5.49 13.59
C GLY A 32 9.87 -4.38 14.22
N LEU A 33 8.66 -4.14 13.76
CA LEU A 33 7.81 -3.10 14.31
C LEU A 33 6.80 -3.64 15.33
N ARG A 34 6.23 -4.82 15.09
CA ARG A 34 5.18 -5.38 15.95
C ARG A 34 5.23 -6.89 16.04
N ASP A 35 4.94 -7.38 17.24
CA ASP A 35 4.63 -8.77 17.52
C ASP A 35 3.11 -8.91 17.68
N TYR A 36 2.52 -9.74 16.89
CA TYR A 36 1.11 -10.05 16.96
C TYR A 36 0.82 -11.28 17.83
N GLY A 37 1.88 -11.89 18.40
CA GLY A 37 1.78 -13.04 19.30
C GLY A 37 1.56 -14.37 18.60
N GLU A 38 1.78 -14.44 17.29
CA GLU A 38 1.55 -15.64 16.48
C GLU A 38 2.89 -16.27 16.03
N GLU A 39 3.04 -17.59 16.20
CA GLU A 39 4.31 -18.29 15.95
C GLU A 39 4.85 -18.16 14.51
N LYS A 40 3.97 -17.95 13.54
CA LYS A 40 4.33 -17.89 12.11
C LYS A 40 4.10 -16.52 11.50
N GLN A 41 4.10 -15.48 12.33
CA GLN A 41 3.92 -14.12 11.84
C GLN A 41 5.17 -13.65 11.08
N LEU A 42 4.96 -12.86 10.03
CA LEU A 42 5.99 -12.10 9.35
C LEU A 42 6.33 -10.81 10.13
N GLY A 43 7.52 -10.28 9.91
CA GLY A 43 7.99 -9.04 10.52
C GLY A 43 8.86 -9.24 11.77
N MET A 44 9.09 -10.49 12.19
CA MET A 44 9.89 -10.83 13.36
C MET A 44 11.22 -11.54 13.02
N GLU A 45 11.60 -11.52 11.77
CA GLU A 45 12.84 -12.12 11.28
C GLU A 45 14.05 -11.42 11.88
N ASP A 46 15.12 -12.19 12.13
CA ASP A 46 16.37 -11.69 12.70
C ASP A 46 17.04 -10.67 11.79
N THR A 47 16.97 -10.88 10.48
CA THR A 47 17.65 -10.05 9.47
C THR A 47 16.65 -9.46 8.45
N PRO A 48 16.98 -8.29 7.84
CA PRO A 48 16.16 -7.72 6.80
C PRO A 48 16.10 -8.60 5.54
N GLU A 49 17.15 -9.40 5.28
CA GLU A 49 17.22 -10.33 4.17
C GLU A 49 16.21 -11.47 4.31
N GLU A 50 16.10 -12.05 5.52
CA GLU A 50 15.10 -13.09 5.81
C GLU A 50 13.69 -12.56 5.62
N PHE A 51 13.40 -11.37 6.13
CA PHE A 51 12.11 -10.72 5.94
C PHE A 51 11.77 -10.51 4.46
N VAL A 52 12.73 -9.99 3.69
CA VAL A 52 12.56 -9.77 2.23
C VAL A 52 12.29 -11.09 1.53
N ASN A 53 13.04 -12.14 1.83
CA ASN A 53 12.86 -13.45 1.23
C ASN A 53 11.49 -14.06 1.55
N ASN A 54 11.06 -13.97 2.81
CA ASN A 54 9.73 -14.44 3.22
C ASN A 54 8.60 -13.69 2.49
N LEU A 55 8.74 -12.38 2.30
CA LEU A 55 7.76 -11.63 1.50
C LEU A 55 7.78 -12.06 0.01
N VAL A 56 8.95 -12.29 -0.57
CA VAL A 56 9.04 -12.80 -1.95
C VAL A 56 8.30 -14.12 -2.09
N GLU A 57 8.42 -15.03 -1.13
CA GLU A 57 7.65 -16.30 -1.12
C GLU A 57 6.14 -16.05 -1.14
N VAL A 58 5.63 -15.17 -0.29
CA VAL A 58 4.21 -14.80 -0.29
C VAL A 58 3.79 -14.24 -1.65
N PHE A 59 4.59 -13.34 -2.23
CA PHE A 59 4.24 -12.70 -3.49
C PHE A 59 4.39 -13.63 -4.71
N ARG A 60 5.09 -14.74 -4.63
CA ARG A 60 5.04 -15.80 -5.64
C ARG A 60 3.67 -16.47 -5.71
N ASP A 61 3.07 -16.78 -4.55
CA ASP A 61 1.70 -17.29 -4.50
C ASP A 61 0.67 -16.24 -4.91
N VAL A 62 0.87 -14.98 -4.52
CA VAL A 62 0.05 -13.86 -5.03
C VAL A 62 0.13 -13.78 -6.56
N LYS A 63 1.32 -13.95 -7.16
CA LYS A 63 1.51 -13.94 -8.62
C LYS A 63 0.75 -15.07 -9.30
N ARG A 64 0.70 -16.25 -8.69
CA ARG A 64 -0.05 -17.40 -9.20
C ARG A 64 -1.55 -17.13 -9.24
N VAL A 65 -2.12 -16.63 -8.15
CA VAL A 65 -3.57 -16.38 -8.05
C VAL A 65 -4.01 -15.14 -8.82
N LEU A 66 -3.12 -14.19 -9.09
CA LEU A 66 -3.43 -13.04 -9.93
C LEU A 66 -3.66 -13.45 -11.39
N ARG A 67 -4.65 -12.82 -12.02
CA ARG A 67 -4.86 -12.87 -13.47
C ARG A 67 -3.61 -12.36 -14.21
N ASP A 68 -3.49 -12.67 -15.47
CA ASP A 68 -2.33 -12.23 -16.27
C ASP A 68 -2.23 -10.70 -16.41
N ASP A 69 -3.36 -10.02 -16.35
CA ASP A 69 -3.46 -8.56 -16.33
C ASP A 69 -3.50 -7.96 -14.93
N GLY A 70 -3.23 -8.77 -13.89
CA GLY A 70 -3.34 -8.38 -12.50
C GLY A 70 -2.22 -7.47 -12.00
N THR A 71 -2.52 -6.70 -10.96
CA THR A 71 -1.61 -5.73 -10.32
C THR A 71 -1.48 -5.97 -8.82
N VAL A 72 -0.39 -5.46 -8.24
CA VAL A 72 -0.17 -5.39 -6.79
C VAL A 72 0.06 -3.93 -6.40
N TRP A 73 -0.61 -3.50 -5.34
CA TRP A 73 -0.42 -2.21 -4.69
C TRP A 73 0.07 -2.48 -3.27
N LEU A 74 1.38 -2.37 -3.08
CA LEU A 74 2.07 -2.77 -1.87
C LEU A 74 2.44 -1.54 -1.03
N ASN A 75 1.73 -1.33 0.08
CA ASN A 75 2.07 -0.28 1.04
C ASN A 75 3.14 -0.79 2.03
N LEU A 76 4.23 -0.05 2.15
CA LEU A 76 5.32 -0.35 3.07
C LEU A 76 5.86 0.91 3.75
N GLY A 77 6.10 0.80 5.05
CA GLY A 77 6.86 1.76 5.84
C GLY A 77 8.27 1.28 6.13
N ASP A 78 9.18 2.21 6.30
CA ASP A 78 10.58 1.94 6.61
C ASP A 78 10.90 2.24 8.07
N SER A 79 11.95 1.64 8.60
CA SER A 79 12.40 1.80 9.97
C SER A 79 13.90 2.08 10.04
N TYR A 80 14.38 2.43 11.23
CA TYR A 80 15.80 2.63 11.48
C TYR A 80 16.38 1.44 12.24
N PHE A 81 17.61 1.01 11.86
CA PHE A 81 18.29 -0.09 12.51
C PHE A 81 18.72 0.33 13.91
N GLY A 82 18.64 -0.58 14.87
CA GLY A 82 18.97 -0.30 16.27
C GLY A 82 17.97 0.59 17.02
N SER A 83 16.94 1.10 16.36
CA SER A 83 15.82 1.79 17.00
C SER A 83 14.81 0.79 17.61
N SER A 84 15.31 -0.29 18.24
CA SER A 84 14.46 -1.05 19.16
C SER A 84 13.99 -0.05 20.20
N GLY A 85 12.66 0.18 20.24
CA GLY A 85 12.06 1.16 21.12
C GLY A 85 12.56 0.98 22.56
N GLN A 86 13.61 1.67 22.92
CA GLN A 86 13.90 2.01 24.30
C GLN A 86 12.84 3.06 24.73
N GLY A 87 11.58 2.71 24.58
CA GLY A 87 10.55 3.28 25.40
C GLY A 87 10.91 2.87 26.81
N GLY A 88 11.40 3.83 27.60
CA GLY A 88 11.83 3.57 28.96
C GLY A 88 10.81 2.75 29.72
N LYS A 89 11.25 1.98 30.69
CA LYS A 89 10.49 1.15 31.64
C LYS A 89 9.41 1.94 32.42
N THR A 90 8.62 2.74 31.73
CA THR A 90 7.48 3.42 32.32
C THR A 90 6.23 2.77 31.81
N ASN A 91 5.60 1.93 32.65
CA ASN A 91 4.27 1.34 32.52
C ASN A 91 3.14 2.37 32.28
N LYS A 92 3.38 3.43 31.50
CA LYS A 92 2.43 4.54 31.35
C LYS A 92 1.40 4.35 30.23
N GLN A 93 1.52 3.33 29.40
CA GLN A 93 0.49 3.03 28.38
C GLN A 93 0.20 1.53 28.33
N THR A 94 -0.78 1.10 29.12
CA THR A 94 -1.31 -0.29 29.12
C THR A 94 -1.97 -0.68 27.78
N THR A 95 -2.14 0.28 26.86
CA THR A 95 -2.78 0.13 25.56
C THR A 95 -1.83 -0.25 24.43
N ASN A 96 -0.50 -0.19 24.64
CA ASN A 96 0.51 -0.58 23.65
C ASN A 96 0.97 -2.05 23.84
N LYS A 97 0.03 -2.97 24.02
CA LYS A 97 0.33 -4.39 23.98
C LYS A 97 0.88 -4.71 22.58
N GLY A 98 2.06 -5.34 22.51
CA GLY A 98 2.71 -5.72 21.24
C GLY A 98 3.81 -4.77 20.72
N SER A 99 4.06 -3.61 21.35
CA SER A 99 5.14 -2.69 20.93
C SER A 99 6.50 -2.95 21.60
N TYR A 100 6.61 -3.98 22.42
CA TYR A 100 7.83 -4.30 23.17
C TYR A 100 8.44 -5.59 22.64
N HIS A 101 9.50 -5.47 21.85
CA HIS A 101 10.30 -6.63 21.45
C HIS A 101 11.72 -6.49 21.89
N ASN A 102 12.16 -7.48 22.67
CA ASN A 102 13.56 -7.79 22.94
C ASN A 102 14.23 -8.48 21.73
N HIS A 103 13.63 -8.38 20.54
CA HIS A 103 14.17 -9.05 19.37
C HIS A 103 15.42 -8.30 18.91
N LYS A 104 16.57 -8.93 19.06
CA LYS A 104 17.86 -8.38 18.61
C LYS A 104 17.94 -8.57 17.10
N ARG A 105 17.59 -7.52 16.37
CA ARG A 105 17.81 -7.46 14.93
C ARG A 105 19.30 -7.56 14.64
N LYS A 106 19.66 -8.37 13.65
CA LYS A 106 21.04 -8.62 13.24
C LYS A 106 21.23 -8.10 11.81
N SER A 107 22.41 -7.62 11.54
CA SER A 107 22.88 -7.29 10.20
C SER A 107 24.39 -7.16 10.22
N ASP A 108 25.05 -7.64 9.17
CA ASP A 108 26.50 -7.57 9.02
C ASP A 108 26.98 -6.20 8.54
N TYR A 109 26.07 -5.36 8.04
CA TYR A 109 26.40 -4.08 7.41
C TYR A 109 25.61 -2.87 7.94
N LEU A 110 24.42 -3.06 8.53
CA LEU A 110 23.65 -1.95 9.10
C LEU A 110 24.18 -1.57 10.47
N LYS A 111 24.34 -0.28 10.67
CA LYS A 111 24.76 0.31 11.94
C LYS A 111 23.57 0.93 12.66
N PRO A 112 23.60 1.07 13.99
CA PRO A 112 22.60 1.83 14.73
C PRO A 112 22.36 3.20 14.09
N LYS A 113 21.08 3.56 13.90
CA LYS A 113 20.56 4.76 13.21
C LYS A 113 20.59 4.71 11.68
N ASP A 114 21.12 3.69 11.04
CA ASP A 114 20.96 3.56 9.59
C ASP A 114 19.47 3.39 9.24
N LEU A 115 19.01 4.09 8.20
CA LEU A 115 17.73 3.79 7.56
C LEU A 115 17.86 2.41 6.91
N VAL A 116 16.97 1.48 7.27
CA VAL A 116 17.06 0.09 6.78
C VAL A 116 16.85 0.01 5.28
N GLY A 117 15.99 0.87 4.72
CA GLY A 117 15.63 0.85 3.30
C GLY A 117 14.78 -0.37 2.93
N ILE A 118 14.06 -0.93 3.92
CA ILE A 118 13.33 -2.21 3.75
C ILE A 118 12.30 -2.13 2.63
N THR A 119 11.67 -0.99 2.44
CA THR A 119 10.65 -0.76 1.41
C THR A 119 11.21 -0.99 0.01
N TRP A 120 12.37 -0.40 -0.28
CA TRP A 120 13.03 -0.54 -1.57
C TRP A 120 13.72 -1.89 -1.75
N ARG A 121 14.21 -2.50 -0.65
CA ARG A 121 14.74 -3.87 -0.70
C ARG A 121 13.68 -4.86 -1.16
N VAL A 122 12.49 -4.77 -0.59
CA VAL A 122 11.34 -5.60 -1.01
C VAL A 122 10.97 -5.32 -2.47
N ALA A 123 10.85 -4.04 -2.86
CA ALA A 123 10.49 -3.67 -4.23
C ALA A 123 11.49 -4.22 -5.27
N PHE A 124 12.79 -4.12 -5.00
CA PHE A 124 13.84 -4.64 -5.89
C PHE A 124 13.90 -6.18 -5.88
N ALA A 125 13.68 -6.82 -4.73
CA ALA A 125 13.64 -8.27 -4.66
C ALA A 125 12.45 -8.84 -5.46
N LEU A 126 11.28 -8.22 -5.37
CA LEU A 126 10.13 -8.59 -6.19
C LEU A 126 10.40 -8.33 -7.69
N GLN A 127 11.06 -7.22 -8.03
CA GLN A 127 11.47 -6.96 -9.42
C GLN A 127 12.42 -8.06 -9.93
N GLN A 128 13.40 -8.48 -9.12
CA GLN A 128 14.33 -9.58 -9.45
C GLN A 128 13.60 -10.91 -9.57
N ASP A 129 12.53 -11.15 -8.78
CA ASP A 129 11.67 -12.33 -8.85
C ASP A 129 10.70 -12.30 -10.05
N GLY A 130 10.85 -11.30 -10.95
CA GLY A 130 10.14 -11.23 -12.23
C GLY A 130 8.84 -10.44 -12.20
N TRP A 131 8.59 -9.61 -11.19
CA TRP A 131 7.55 -8.60 -11.23
C TRP A 131 7.97 -7.40 -12.04
N TYR A 132 7.03 -6.73 -12.67
CA TYR A 132 7.25 -5.41 -13.27
C TYR A 132 7.01 -4.34 -12.20
N LEU A 133 8.06 -3.74 -11.67
CA LEU A 133 7.97 -2.57 -10.79
C LEU A 133 7.60 -1.35 -11.64
N ARG A 134 6.35 -0.91 -11.56
CA ARG A 134 5.78 0.11 -12.45
C ARG A 134 5.91 1.52 -11.93
N GLN A 135 5.69 1.70 -10.62
CA GLN A 135 5.72 3.01 -10.00
C GLN A 135 5.92 2.91 -8.49
N ASP A 136 6.62 3.89 -7.94
CA ASP A 136 6.58 4.27 -6.54
C ASP A 136 5.58 5.41 -6.35
N ILE A 137 4.72 5.27 -5.36
CA ILE A 137 3.75 6.28 -4.97
C ILE A 137 4.06 6.66 -3.54
N ILE A 138 4.14 7.96 -3.28
CA ILE A 138 4.39 8.50 -1.94
C ILE A 138 3.06 8.78 -1.26
N TRP A 139 2.77 8.09 -0.18
CA TRP A 139 1.73 8.49 0.75
C TRP A 139 2.29 9.56 1.69
N HIS A 140 2.03 10.81 1.39
CA HIS A 140 2.35 11.94 2.27
C HIS A 140 1.31 12.03 3.39
N LYS A 141 1.80 12.02 4.64
CA LYS A 141 1.02 12.13 5.87
C LYS A 141 1.11 13.56 6.40
N PRO A 142 0.10 14.41 6.26
CA PRO A 142 0.16 15.79 6.76
C PRO A 142 0.16 15.86 8.30
N ASN A 143 -0.24 14.77 8.97
CA ASN A 143 -0.25 14.62 10.42
C ASN A 143 0.57 13.39 10.86
N PRO A 144 1.91 13.34 10.58
CA PRO A 144 2.75 12.23 11.01
C PRO A 144 2.82 12.17 12.53
N MET A 145 3.12 10.99 13.09
CA MET A 145 3.42 10.91 14.51
C MET A 145 4.65 11.78 14.84
N PRO A 146 4.57 12.60 15.90
CA PRO A 146 5.74 13.37 16.34
C PRO A 146 6.91 12.46 16.69
N GLU A 147 8.10 12.81 16.24
CA GLU A 147 9.35 12.16 16.60
C GLU A 147 10.22 13.11 17.42
N SER A 148 10.80 12.62 18.51
CA SER A 148 11.71 13.40 19.37
C SER A 148 13.14 13.48 18.83
N VAL A 149 13.43 12.98 17.65
CA VAL A 149 14.76 12.99 17.03
C VAL A 149 15.14 14.40 16.58
N GLN A 150 16.43 14.74 16.74
CA GLN A 150 16.98 16.08 16.42
C GLN A 150 18.05 16.03 15.31
N ASP A 151 18.46 14.85 14.89
CA ASP A 151 19.55 14.60 13.93
C ASP A 151 19.04 14.22 12.53
N ARG A 152 17.74 14.27 12.28
CA ARG A 152 17.09 14.07 11.00
C ARG A 152 15.68 14.66 10.98
N CYS A 153 15.11 14.80 9.79
CA CYS A 153 13.72 15.22 9.64
C CYS A 153 12.74 14.15 10.15
N THR A 154 11.58 14.60 10.65
CA THR A 154 10.46 13.71 10.96
C THR A 154 9.97 13.02 9.70
N LYS A 155 9.80 11.70 9.76
CA LYS A 155 9.31 10.91 8.63
C LYS A 155 7.81 11.14 8.43
N ALA A 156 7.45 11.76 7.31
CA ALA A 156 6.08 12.15 6.99
C ALA A 156 5.51 11.41 5.78
N HIS A 157 6.10 10.27 5.38
CA HIS A 157 5.63 9.49 4.24
C HIS A 157 5.88 8.00 4.38
N GLU A 158 5.11 7.24 3.63
CA GLU A 158 5.32 5.83 3.30
C GLU A 158 5.25 5.64 1.78
N TYR A 159 5.56 4.43 1.31
CA TYR A 159 5.50 4.09 -0.10
C TYR A 159 4.33 3.16 -0.40
N ILE A 160 3.73 3.33 -1.58
CA ILE A 160 2.91 2.32 -2.22
C ILE A 160 3.62 1.96 -3.53
N PHE A 161 4.03 0.72 -3.68
CA PHE A 161 4.61 0.24 -4.93
C PHE A 161 3.52 -0.38 -5.80
N LEU A 162 3.42 0.12 -7.03
CA LEU A 162 2.63 -0.52 -8.07
C LEU A 162 3.50 -1.53 -8.80
N LEU A 163 3.13 -2.80 -8.72
CA LEU A 163 3.74 -3.87 -9.48
C LEU A 163 2.69 -4.53 -10.39
N SER A 164 3.11 -5.11 -11.49
CA SER A 164 2.26 -5.89 -12.37
C SER A 164 2.88 -7.25 -12.71
N LYS A 165 2.01 -8.21 -12.98
CA LYS A 165 2.44 -9.56 -13.38
C LYS A 165 3.08 -9.56 -14.76
N ASN A 166 2.54 -8.78 -15.67
CA ASN A 166 2.96 -8.66 -17.07
C ASN A 166 3.11 -7.19 -17.51
N PRO A 167 3.78 -6.89 -18.63
CA PRO A 167 3.95 -5.51 -19.11
C PRO A 167 2.62 -4.86 -19.54
N LYS A 168 1.63 -5.67 -19.92
CA LYS A 168 0.25 -5.24 -20.19
C LYS A 168 -0.62 -5.68 -19.02
N TYR A 169 -1.27 -4.73 -18.37
CA TYR A 169 -2.09 -4.98 -17.18
C TYR A 169 -3.31 -4.07 -17.17
N TYR A 170 -4.31 -4.45 -16.38
CA TYR A 170 -5.49 -3.63 -16.19
C TYR A 170 -5.14 -2.38 -15.36
N PHE A 171 -5.53 -1.22 -15.87
CA PHE A 171 -5.39 0.05 -15.15
C PHE A 171 -6.41 1.06 -15.64
N ASP A 172 -7.45 1.32 -14.83
CA ASP A 172 -8.46 2.33 -15.12
C ASP A 172 -7.96 3.72 -14.72
N ASN A 173 -7.29 4.37 -15.64
CA ASN A 173 -6.79 5.72 -15.46
C ASN A 173 -7.91 6.76 -15.33
N GLU A 174 -9.05 6.55 -15.98
CA GLU A 174 -10.17 7.50 -15.96
C GLU A 174 -10.83 7.57 -14.58
N ALA A 175 -10.96 6.44 -13.89
CA ALA A 175 -11.59 6.34 -12.60
C ALA A 175 -10.86 7.12 -11.48
N ILE A 176 -9.54 7.34 -11.65
CA ILE A 176 -8.71 8.01 -10.63
C ILE A 176 -8.18 9.38 -11.04
N LYS A 177 -8.64 9.95 -12.17
CA LYS A 177 -8.23 11.30 -12.58
C LYS A 177 -8.56 12.34 -11.52
N GLU A 178 -7.65 13.25 -11.31
CA GLU A 178 -7.82 14.41 -10.43
C GLU A 178 -8.11 15.69 -11.23
N ASP A 179 -8.72 16.68 -10.60
CA ASP A 179 -9.01 17.95 -11.25
C ASP A 179 -7.72 18.69 -11.65
N SER A 180 -7.74 19.28 -12.84
CA SER A 180 -6.66 20.14 -13.29
C SER A 180 -6.61 21.43 -12.47
N ALA A 181 -5.40 21.90 -12.17
CA ALA A 181 -5.23 23.19 -11.50
C ALA A 181 -5.82 24.34 -12.38
N GLU A 182 -6.39 25.35 -11.75
CA GLU A 182 -6.96 26.51 -12.47
C GLU A 182 -5.94 27.19 -13.41
N SER A 183 -4.67 27.26 -13.02
CA SER A 183 -3.59 27.72 -13.88
C SER A 183 -3.40 26.88 -15.14
N SER A 184 -3.61 25.56 -15.05
CA SER A 184 -3.57 24.66 -16.21
C SER A 184 -4.79 24.85 -17.11
N LYS A 185 -5.98 25.01 -16.55
CA LYS A 185 -7.20 25.31 -17.29
C LYS A 185 -7.10 26.68 -18.01
N ALA A 186 -6.54 27.69 -17.35
CA ALA A 186 -6.29 29.00 -17.94
C ALA A 186 -5.29 28.91 -19.13
N ARG A 187 -4.25 28.07 -18.98
CA ARG A 187 -3.26 27.84 -20.07
C ARG A 187 -3.88 27.16 -21.28
N LEU A 188 -4.86 26.28 -21.10
CA LEU A 188 -5.57 25.61 -22.20
C LEU A 188 -6.38 26.60 -23.05
N LYS A 189 -6.82 27.72 -22.46
CA LYS A 189 -7.55 28.79 -23.17
C LYS A 189 -6.62 29.72 -23.95
N GLN A 190 -5.29 29.62 -23.77
CA GLN A 190 -4.33 30.45 -24.49
C GLN A 190 -4.08 29.91 -25.91
N ASN A 191 -3.95 30.84 -26.87
CA ASN A 191 -3.58 30.46 -28.23
C ASN A 191 -2.06 30.15 -28.30
N ILE A 192 -1.71 28.88 -28.11
CA ILE A 192 -0.33 28.40 -28.08
C ILE A 192 0.33 28.48 -29.48
N ALA A 193 -0.44 28.44 -30.55
CA ALA A 193 0.08 28.49 -31.90
C ALA A 193 0.87 29.79 -32.20
N ASN A 194 0.50 30.88 -31.48
CA ASN A 194 1.13 32.19 -31.65
C ASN A 194 2.26 32.46 -30.65
N GLN A 195 2.57 31.53 -29.75
CA GLN A 195 3.67 31.72 -28.81
C GLN A 195 5.02 31.49 -29.53
N LYS A 196 5.95 32.41 -29.33
CA LYS A 196 7.33 32.21 -29.79
C LYS A 196 7.90 30.93 -29.22
N GLY A 197 8.52 30.11 -30.05
CA GLY A 197 9.23 28.92 -29.59
C GLY A 197 10.37 29.27 -28.63
N SER A 198 10.90 28.26 -27.97
CA SER A 198 12.06 28.41 -27.08
C SER A 198 13.24 29.05 -27.84
N ASP A 199 13.97 29.99 -27.20
CA ASP A 199 15.21 30.60 -27.71
C ASP A 199 16.31 29.58 -28.05
N ARG A 200 16.15 28.33 -27.65
CA ARG A 200 17.04 27.22 -27.98
C ARG A 200 16.99 26.80 -29.46
N VAL A 201 15.96 27.17 -30.18
CA VAL A 201 15.84 26.91 -31.64
C VAL A 201 15.27 28.18 -32.28
N PRO A 202 16.15 29.13 -32.68
CA PRO A 202 15.73 30.37 -33.34
C PRO A 202 14.88 30.10 -34.58
N GLY A 203 13.75 30.80 -34.71
CA GLY A 203 12.86 30.72 -35.86
C GLY A 203 11.81 29.60 -35.86
N LYS A 204 11.76 28.72 -34.86
CA LYS A 204 10.65 27.78 -34.69
C LYS A 204 9.53 28.40 -33.82
N ASN A 205 8.37 28.57 -34.39
CA ASN A 205 7.12 28.80 -33.67
C ASN A 205 6.46 27.45 -33.38
N ASN A 206 5.64 27.44 -32.35
CA ASN A 206 4.89 26.27 -31.92
C ASN A 206 3.72 25.90 -32.87
N GLY A 207 3.81 26.26 -34.12
CA GLY A 207 2.76 26.38 -35.14
C GLY A 207 1.73 25.26 -35.26
N ASN A 208 2.00 24.06 -34.73
CA ASN A 208 1.02 22.94 -34.72
C ASN A 208 0.81 22.34 -33.33
N MET A 209 1.36 22.94 -32.27
CA MET A 209 1.12 22.45 -30.93
C MET A 209 -0.27 22.87 -30.46
N LYS A 210 -1.14 21.89 -30.27
CA LYS A 210 -2.39 22.08 -29.55
C LYS A 210 -2.12 21.95 -28.03
N ALA A 211 -2.74 22.80 -27.23
CA ALA A 211 -2.74 22.58 -25.80
C ALA A 211 -3.37 21.21 -25.50
N VAL A 212 -2.59 20.29 -24.95
CA VAL A 212 -3.07 19.00 -24.52
C VAL A 212 -3.45 19.10 -23.05
N GLY A 213 -4.69 18.78 -22.72
CA GLY A 213 -5.19 18.82 -21.37
C GLY A 213 -6.72 18.93 -21.37
N GLY A 214 -7.30 18.89 -20.19
CA GLY A 214 -8.74 19.00 -19.96
C GLY A 214 -9.02 19.46 -18.54
N ASP A 215 -10.26 19.38 -18.13
CA ASP A 215 -10.68 19.69 -16.75
C ASP A 215 -10.08 18.69 -15.75
N LYS A 216 -9.75 17.48 -16.21
CA LYS A 216 -9.11 16.43 -15.43
C LYS A 216 -7.71 16.11 -15.98
N ARG A 217 -6.84 15.64 -15.10
CA ARG A 217 -5.47 15.17 -15.38
C ARG A 217 -5.22 13.82 -14.73
N ASN A 218 -4.23 13.09 -15.20
CA ASN A 218 -3.79 11.86 -14.56
C ASN A 218 -3.41 12.12 -13.10
N LYS A 219 -3.77 11.19 -12.22
CA LYS A 219 -3.39 11.24 -10.81
C LYS A 219 -1.88 11.24 -10.67
N ARG A 220 -1.36 12.12 -9.83
CA ARG A 220 0.09 12.23 -9.57
C ARG A 220 0.52 11.19 -8.53
N SER A 221 1.82 10.92 -8.46
CA SER A 221 2.41 9.90 -7.60
C SER A 221 2.66 10.34 -6.14
N VAL A 222 2.26 11.54 -5.74
CA VAL A 222 2.29 11.98 -4.34
C VAL A 222 0.86 12.19 -3.86
N TRP A 223 0.42 11.33 -2.94
CA TRP A 223 -0.93 11.33 -2.40
C TRP A 223 -0.91 11.86 -0.98
N THR A 224 -1.59 12.97 -0.73
CA THR A 224 -1.73 13.53 0.62
C THR A 224 -2.99 12.97 1.25
N VAL A 225 -2.82 12.05 2.20
CA VAL A 225 -3.92 11.41 2.91
C VAL A 225 -3.63 11.42 4.40
N THR A 226 -4.57 11.98 5.17
CA THR A 226 -4.48 12.09 6.63
C THR A 226 -4.61 10.72 7.28
N THR A 227 -3.74 10.41 8.23
CA THR A 227 -3.91 9.23 9.10
C THR A 227 -5.14 9.42 9.98
N LYS A 228 -6.03 8.45 10.00
CA LYS A 228 -7.24 8.47 10.84
C LYS A 228 -7.00 7.57 12.06
N PRO A 229 -7.19 8.06 13.31
CA PRO A 229 -7.08 7.21 14.48
C PRO A 229 -8.16 6.14 14.43
N PHE A 230 -7.78 4.90 14.66
CA PHE A 230 -8.71 3.80 14.78
C PHE A 230 -9.17 3.66 16.23
N LYS A 231 -10.50 3.70 16.48
CA LYS A 231 -11.11 3.57 17.83
C LYS A 231 -11.20 2.08 18.26
N GLY A 232 -10.19 1.31 18.08
CA GLY A 232 -10.12 -0.10 18.47
C GLY A 232 -8.74 -0.45 18.93
N ALA A 233 -8.45 -1.72 19.16
CA ALA A 233 -7.09 -2.15 19.47
C ALA A 233 -6.11 -1.65 18.40
N HIS A 234 -5.00 -1.10 18.83
CA HIS A 234 -3.97 -0.33 18.13
C HIS A 234 -3.45 -0.92 16.81
N PHE A 235 -4.20 -0.81 15.72
CA PHE A 235 -3.74 -1.28 14.41
C PHE A 235 -3.21 -0.13 13.56
N ALA A 236 -2.07 -0.35 12.93
CA ALA A 236 -1.61 0.47 11.82
C ALA A 236 -2.40 0.06 10.56
N THR A 237 -3.62 0.54 10.45
CA THR A 237 -4.42 0.36 9.25
C THR A 237 -4.21 1.55 8.33
N PHE A 238 -4.04 1.30 7.05
CA PHE A 238 -4.10 2.40 6.08
C PHE A 238 -5.54 2.96 6.00
N PRO A 239 -5.71 4.27 5.78
CA PRO A 239 -7.03 4.87 5.61
C PRO A 239 -7.71 4.38 4.32
N MET A 240 -9.05 4.29 4.33
CA MET A 240 -9.82 3.92 3.13
C MET A 240 -9.51 4.83 1.95
N ASP A 241 -9.43 6.14 2.18
CA ASP A 241 -9.13 7.15 1.17
C ASP A 241 -7.77 6.93 0.47
N LEU A 242 -6.84 6.20 1.11
CA LEU A 242 -5.54 5.88 0.55
C LEU A 242 -5.64 4.78 -0.52
N ILE A 243 -6.42 3.75 -0.24
CA ILE A 243 -6.49 2.56 -1.10
C ILE A 243 -7.65 2.60 -2.10
N GLU A 244 -8.59 3.52 -1.92
CA GLU A 244 -9.69 3.72 -2.87
C GLU A 244 -9.19 3.90 -4.31
N PRO A 245 -8.21 4.77 -4.61
CA PRO A 245 -7.64 4.86 -5.96
C PRO A 245 -7.01 3.55 -6.44
N CYS A 246 -6.44 2.74 -5.53
CA CYS A 246 -5.85 1.45 -5.89
C CYS A 246 -6.94 0.44 -6.33
N VAL A 247 -8.07 0.41 -5.60
CA VAL A 247 -9.23 -0.42 -5.95
C VAL A 247 -9.82 0.00 -7.29
N LEU A 248 -10.07 1.29 -7.47
CA LEU A 248 -10.68 1.83 -8.69
C LEU A 248 -9.80 1.61 -9.93
N ALA A 249 -8.49 1.86 -9.80
CA ALA A 249 -7.57 1.70 -10.92
C ALA A 249 -7.19 0.25 -11.20
N GLY A 250 -7.06 -0.58 -10.16
CA GLY A 250 -6.51 -1.93 -10.28
C GLY A 250 -7.56 -3.04 -10.44
N CYS A 251 -8.83 -2.78 -10.14
CA CYS A 251 -9.87 -3.80 -10.17
C CYS A 251 -11.10 -3.35 -10.98
N PRO A 252 -11.51 -4.09 -12.02
CA PRO A 252 -12.76 -3.79 -12.71
C PRO A 252 -13.97 -4.02 -11.79
N GLU A 253 -15.12 -3.44 -12.13
CA GLU A 253 -16.37 -3.73 -11.42
C GLU A 253 -16.66 -5.24 -11.43
N ASN A 254 -17.19 -5.74 -10.33
CA ASN A 254 -17.41 -7.16 -10.05
C ASN A 254 -16.14 -8.03 -10.04
N GLY A 255 -14.94 -7.44 -10.23
CA GLY A 255 -13.68 -8.12 -10.04
C GLY A 255 -13.37 -8.41 -8.56
N THR A 256 -12.30 -9.14 -8.31
CA THR A 256 -11.91 -9.57 -6.95
C THR A 256 -10.59 -8.92 -6.52
N VAL A 257 -10.60 -8.29 -5.35
CA VAL A 257 -9.43 -7.73 -4.66
C VAL A 257 -8.93 -8.73 -3.62
N LEU A 258 -7.63 -8.98 -3.57
CA LEU A 258 -6.98 -9.80 -2.54
C LEU A 258 -6.22 -8.91 -1.56
N ASP A 259 -6.34 -9.23 -0.27
CA ASP A 259 -5.43 -8.74 0.77
C ASP A 259 -4.94 -9.93 1.62
N PRO A 260 -3.69 -10.41 1.42
CA PRO A 260 -3.15 -11.54 2.17
C PRO A 260 -2.80 -11.19 3.63
N PHE A 261 -2.98 -9.94 4.04
CA PHE A 261 -2.79 -9.43 5.41
C PHE A 261 -3.97 -8.53 5.79
N GLY A 262 -5.17 -9.11 5.75
CA GLY A 262 -6.45 -8.42 5.80
C GLY A 262 -6.70 -7.54 7.01
N GLY A 263 -6.06 -7.86 8.15
CA GLY A 263 -6.11 -7.06 9.37
C GLY A 263 -7.55 -6.74 9.78
N SER A 264 -7.85 -5.46 9.88
CA SER A 264 -9.18 -4.97 10.27
C SER A 264 -10.19 -4.86 9.11
N GLY A 265 -9.92 -5.46 7.94
CA GLY A 265 -10.86 -5.56 6.83
C GLY A 265 -11.00 -4.31 5.96
N THR A 266 -10.10 -3.34 6.04
CA THR A 266 -10.22 -2.08 5.30
C THR A 266 -10.30 -2.29 3.79
N THR A 267 -9.48 -3.19 3.22
CA THR A 267 -9.47 -3.52 1.80
C THR A 267 -10.83 -4.09 1.35
N GLY A 268 -11.42 -4.98 2.16
CA GLY A 268 -12.74 -5.55 1.87
C GLY A 268 -13.85 -4.50 1.86
N ILE A 269 -13.84 -3.58 2.84
CA ILE A 269 -14.82 -2.49 2.91
C ILE A 269 -14.74 -1.60 1.68
N VAL A 270 -13.52 -1.17 1.29
CA VAL A 270 -13.36 -0.29 0.12
C VAL A 270 -13.74 -1.02 -1.17
N ALA A 271 -13.37 -2.28 -1.33
CA ALA A 271 -13.77 -3.08 -2.47
C ALA A 271 -15.30 -3.18 -2.59
N ASN A 272 -15.98 -3.51 -1.49
CA ASN A 272 -17.44 -3.61 -1.45
C ASN A 272 -18.15 -2.29 -1.76
N ASN A 273 -17.66 -1.18 -1.21
CA ASN A 273 -18.21 0.15 -1.47
C ASN A 273 -18.16 0.56 -2.94
N HIS A 274 -17.32 -0.09 -3.72
CA HIS A 274 -17.14 0.16 -5.14
C HIS A 274 -17.60 -1.02 -6.02
N ASN A 275 -18.48 -1.89 -5.54
CA ASN A 275 -19.00 -3.05 -6.29
C ASN A 275 -17.89 -4.03 -6.74
N ARG A 276 -16.91 -4.28 -5.91
CA ARG A 276 -15.88 -5.30 -6.10
C ARG A 276 -15.99 -6.36 -5.01
N ASN A 277 -15.62 -7.59 -5.37
CA ASN A 277 -15.46 -8.66 -4.39
C ASN A 277 -14.12 -8.52 -3.67
N ALA A 278 -13.99 -9.14 -2.49
CA ALA A 278 -12.73 -9.18 -1.77
C ALA A 278 -12.48 -10.57 -1.16
N VAL A 279 -11.20 -10.96 -1.15
CA VAL A 279 -10.69 -12.09 -0.36
C VAL A 279 -9.65 -11.52 0.59
N LEU A 280 -9.87 -11.69 1.88
CA LEU A 280 -8.99 -11.25 2.95
C LEU A 280 -8.43 -12.47 3.64
N ILE A 281 -7.11 -12.50 3.90
CA ILE A 281 -6.50 -13.54 4.70
C ILE A 281 -5.98 -12.89 5.98
N GLU A 282 -6.32 -13.45 7.13
CA GLU A 282 -5.90 -12.91 8.43
C GLU A 282 -5.51 -14.07 9.38
N LEU A 283 -4.36 -13.93 10.01
CA LEU A 283 -3.81 -14.92 10.92
C LEU A 283 -4.49 -14.86 12.28
N ASN A 284 -4.70 -13.65 12.81
CA ASN A 284 -5.18 -13.40 14.16
C ASN A 284 -6.71 -13.41 14.22
N ALA A 285 -7.27 -14.33 15.03
CA ALA A 285 -8.72 -14.47 15.19
C ALA A 285 -9.41 -13.22 15.77
N GLU A 286 -8.73 -12.45 16.65
CA GLU A 286 -9.31 -11.22 17.20
C GLU A 286 -9.48 -10.15 16.11
N TYR A 287 -8.57 -10.12 15.14
CA TYR A 287 -8.65 -9.17 14.01
C TYR A 287 -9.76 -9.53 13.04
N ILE A 288 -10.02 -10.81 12.89
CA ILE A 288 -11.15 -11.29 12.08
C ILE A 288 -12.46 -10.80 12.68
N GLU A 289 -12.65 -10.91 14.00
CA GLU A 289 -13.87 -10.41 14.64
C GLU A 289 -14.02 -8.89 14.50
N ILE A 290 -12.92 -8.14 14.60
CA ILE A 290 -12.93 -6.70 14.32
C ILE A 290 -13.28 -6.41 12.86
N ALA A 291 -12.70 -7.16 11.92
CA ALA A 291 -13.00 -7.00 10.51
C ALA A 291 -14.47 -7.28 10.19
N LYS A 292 -15.03 -8.36 10.74
CA LYS A 292 -16.45 -8.70 10.63
C LYS A 292 -17.35 -7.56 11.08
N GLN A 293 -17.13 -7.08 12.32
CA GLN A 293 -17.93 -6.01 12.88
C GLN A 293 -17.85 -4.74 12.02
N ARG A 294 -16.65 -4.37 11.59
CA ARG A 294 -16.47 -3.20 10.71
C ARG A 294 -17.14 -3.34 9.35
N ILE A 295 -17.03 -4.52 8.74
CA ILE A 295 -17.67 -4.81 7.46
C ILE A 295 -19.19 -4.74 7.59
N GLN A 296 -19.76 -5.27 8.67
CA GLN A 296 -21.20 -5.18 8.96
C GLN A 296 -21.65 -3.74 9.19
N ASP A 297 -20.89 -2.98 9.99
CA ASP A 297 -21.23 -1.58 10.33
C ASP A 297 -21.12 -0.62 9.15
N GLN A 298 -20.20 -0.86 8.22
CA GLN A 298 -19.86 0.05 7.12
C GLN A 298 -20.28 -0.46 5.73
N GLY A 299 -20.50 -1.75 5.58
CA GLY A 299 -20.80 -2.38 4.31
C GLY A 299 -22.28 -2.31 3.88
N GLY A 300 -23.15 -1.78 4.75
CA GLY A 300 -24.60 -1.69 4.52
C GLY A 300 -25.35 -3.02 4.66
N LEU A 301 -26.69 -2.94 4.57
CA LEU A 301 -27.62 -4.05 4.81
C LEU A 301 -27.48 -5.27 3.86
N PHE A 302 -26.74 -5.13 2.77
CA PHE A 302 -26.61 -6.13 1.70
C PHE A 302 -25.17 -6.64 1.54
N THR A 303 -24.30 -6.46 2.54
CA THR A 303 -22.93 -6.98 2.44
C THR A 303 -22.92 -8.47 2.67
N ASP A 304 -22.63 -9.22 1.59
CA ASP A 304 -22.47 -10.67 1.64
C ASP A 304 -21.08 -11.01 2.17
N LEU A 305 -21.03 -11.57 3.39
CA LEU A 305 -19.79 -11.91 4.11
C LEU A 305 -19.72 -13.42 4.33
N GLU A 306 -18.68 -14.04 3.77
CA GLU A 306 -18.32 -15.45 3.97
C GLU A 306 -17.06 -15.55 4.87
N ILE A 307 -17.01 -16.55 5.78
CA ILE A 307 -15.89 -16.76 6.71
C ILE A 307 -15.44 -18.21 6.65
#